data_a6ac285a41c58b6326b981d718882c43
#
_entry.id   a6ac285a41c58b6326b981d718882c43
#
_cell.length_a   1.000
_cell.length_b   1.000
_cell.length_c   1.000
_cell.angle_alpha   90.00
_cell.angle_beta   90.00
_cell.angle_gamma   90.00
#
_symmetry.space_group_name_H-M   'P 1'
#
loop_
_entity.id
_entity.type
_entity.pdbx_description
1 polymer ?
#
loop_
_entity_poly.entity_id
_entity_poly.type
_entity_poly.pdbx_seq_one_letter_code
_entity_poly.pdbx_strand_id
1 'polypeptide(L)'
;MKYGHDYFTFMQKELKIFLCNILPLSNKREDNFIAGHSMGGYGSFKLALTNPELYAAACISGVVDINYFLQKDVQKGFSAKPIFGDATNLSGTDHDLFYLLKENIDKGISLPKLYQMCGTEDYLYEDNLKFRDFALNLNADLEYKESSGDHDFELHLQLLDTV
;
A
#
# COMPACT_ATOMS: atom_id res chain seq x y z
N MET A 1 3.76 2.04 -15.08
CA MET A 1 2.87 1.08 -15.78
C MET A 1 3.59 0.54 -17.01
N LYS A 2 3.32 -0.70 -17.42
CA LYS A 2 4.01 -1.30 -18.58
C LYS A 2 3.57 -0.71 -19.92
N TYR A 3 2.29 -0.39 -20.03
CA TYR A 3 1.69 0.19 -21.24
C TYR A 3 0.81 1.39 -20.86
N GLY A 4 1.38 2.56 -20.70
CA GLY A 4 0.65 3.76 -20.36
C GLY A 4 1.52 4.78 -19.65
N HIS A 5 0.90 5.74 -19.00
CA HIS A 5 1.62 6.76 -18.23
C HIS A 5 2.30 6.15 -17.01
N ASP A 6 3.51 6.57 -16.72
CA ASP A 6 4.29 6.08 -15.57
C ASP A 6 3.89 6.79 -14.26
N TYR A 7 2.64 6.57 -13.84
CA TYR A 7 2.10 7.18 -12.62
C TYR A 7 2.90 6.82 -11.35
N PHE A 8 3.49 5.63 -11.31
CA PHE A 8 4.28 5.26 -10.13
C PHE A 8 5.53 6.12 -10.03
N THR A 9 6.26 6.32 -11.13
CA THR A 9 7.42 7.22 -11.18
C THR A 9 7.02 8.67 -10.86
N PHE A 10 5.88 9.12 -11.39
CA PHE A 10 5.35 10.44 -11.08
C PHE A 10 5.12 10.62 -9.57
N MET A 11 4.40 9.70 -8.93
CA MET A 11 4.15 9.75 -7.48
C MET A 11 5.42 9.64 -6.65
N GLN A 12 6.34 8.75 -7.06
CA GLN A 12 7.56 8.46 -6.34
C GLN A 12 8.58 9.60 -6.41
N LYS A 13 8.76 10.21 -7.58
CA LYS A 13 9.89 11.12 -7.85
C LYS A 13 9.46 12.56 -8.15
N GLU A 14 8.42 12.75 -8.94
CA GLU A 14 8.12 14.06 -9.53
C GLU A 14 7.17 14.87 -8.68
N LEU A 15 6.10 14.25 -8.17
CA LEU A 15 5.04 14.95 -7.45
C LEU A 15 5.56 15.67 -6.21
N LYS A 16 6.37 15.01 -5.39
CA LYS A 16 6.93 15.63 -4.18
C LYS A 16 7.83 16.83 -4.51
N ILE A 17 8.70 16.66 -5.49
CA ILE A 17 9.59 17.75 -5.95
C ILE A 17 8.75 18.94 -6.44
N PHE A 18 7.75 18.67 -7.28
CA PHE A 18 6.85 19.70 -7.78
C PHE A 18 6.14 20.44 -6.65
N LEU A 19 5.54 19.70 -5.72
CA LEU A 19 4.82 20.30 -4.58
C LEU A 19 5.74 21.12 -3.66
N CYS A 20 6.94 20.63 -3.35
CA CYS A 20 7.90 21.35 -2.53
C CYS A 20 8.43 22.64 -3.20
N ASN A 21 8.36 22.74 -4.54
CA ASN A 21 8.75 23.96 -5.26
C ASN A 21 7.66 25.04 -5.22
N ILE A 22 6.40 24.67 -5.01
CA ILE A 22 5.27 25.62 -5.03
C ILE A 22 4.61 25.82 -3.66
N LEU A 23 4.86 24.93 -2.72
CA LEU A 23 4.30 24.97 -1.36
C LEU A 23 5.43 24.84 -0.32
N PRO A 24 5.28 25.45 0.87
CA PRO A 24 6.26 25.34 1.94
C PRO A 24 6.20 23.99 2.66
N LEU A 25 6.46 22.90 1.95
CA LEU A 25 6.42 21.54 2.48
C LEU A 25 7.79 21.09 2.97
N SER A 26 7.80 20.26 3.99
CA SER A 26 9.01 19.63 4.50
C SER A 26 9.47 18.46 3.61
N ASN A 27 10.79 18.36 3.43
CA ASN A 27 11.41 17.21 2.77
C ASN A 27 11.88 16.13 3.76
N LYS A 28 11.76 16.38 5.07
CA LYS A 28 12.20 15.47 6.08
C LYS A 28 11.27 14.25 6.15
N ARG A 29 11.84 13.06 6.38
CA ARG A 29 11.10 11.81 6.50
C ARG A 29 9.99 11.87 7.57
N GLU A 30 10.33 12.42 8.72
CA GLU A 30 9.43 12.54 9.89
C GLU A 30 8.19 13.37 9.67
N ASP A 31 8.18 14.21 8.65
CA ASP A 31 7.06 15.10 8.29
C ASP A 31 6.24 14.55 7.10
N ASN A 32 6.58 13.36 6.59
CA ASN A 32 5.94 12.80 5.40
C ASN A 32 5.22 11.49 5.72
N PHE A 33 3.94 11.47 5.42
CA PHE A 33 3.04 10.34 5.64
C PHE A 33 2.33 10.00 4.33
N ILE A 34 1.93 8.74 4.17
CA ILE A 34 1.17 8.31 3.01
C ILE A 34 0.02 7.41 3.45
N ALA A 35 -1.17 7.67 2.93
CA ALA A 35 -2.35 6.85 3.21
C ALA A 35 -3.14 6.61 1.92
N GLY A 36 -3.90 5.53 1.90
CA GLY A 36 -4.76 5.24 0.76
C GLY A 36 -5.81 4.18 1.05
N HIS A 37 -6.90 4.28 0.27
CA HIS A 37 -8.00 3.34 0.31
C HIS A 37 -8.04 2.49 -0.97
N SER A 38 -8.43 1.22 -0.87
CA SER A 38 -8.58 0.27 -1.97
C SER A 38 -7.25 0.10 -2.75
N MET A 39 -7.24 0.34 -4.05
CA MET A 39 -6.00 0.38 -4.86
C MET A 39 -5.05 1.50 -4.45
N GLY A 40 -5.57 2.62 -3.91
CA GLY A 40 -4.75 3.67 -3.31
C GLY A 40 -4.03 3.18 -2.05
N GLY A 41 -4.66 2.29 -1.28
CA GLY A 41 -4.04 1.60 -0.15
C GLY A 41 -2.86 0.73 -0.60
N TYR A 42 -3.04 -0.09 -1.63
CA TYR A 42 -1.93 -0.82 -2.25
C TYR A 42 -0.80 0.11 -2.68
N GLY A 43 -1.16 1.24 -3.33
CA GLY A 43 -0.19 2.25 -3.77
C GLY A 43 0.58 2.87 -2.61
N SER A 44 -0.08 3.16 -1.48
CA SER A 44 0.57 3.74 -0.31
C SER A 44 1.63 2.81 0.29
N PHE A 45 1.31 1.53 0.49
CA PHE A 45 2.29 0.56 0.98
C PHE A 45 3.38 0.28 -0.04
N LYS A 46 3.04 0.16 -1.32
CA LYS A 46 4.05 -0.01 -2.37
C LYS A 46 5.04 1.14 -2.39
N LEU A 47 4.58 2.39 -2.35
CA LEU A 47 5.45 3.56 -2.30
C LEU A 47 6.32 3.58 -1.05
N ALA A 48 5.73 3.31 0.12
CA ALA A 48 6.43 3.31 1.39
C ALA A 48 7.47 2.18 1.52
N LEU A 49 7.16 0.98 1.03
CA LEU A 49 8.08 -0.16 1.06
C LEU A 49 9.17 -0.07 -0.03
N THR A 50 8.90 0.63 -1.14
CA THR A 50 9.90 0.87 -2.18
C THR A 50 10.86 2.02 -1.83
N ASN A 51 10.38 3.00 -1.05
CA ASN A 51 11.13 4.21 -0.67
C ASN A 51 10.98 4.48 0.84
N PRO A 52 11.45 3.57 1.71
CA PRO A 52 11.23 3.66 3.15
C PRO A 52 11.89 4.89 3.79
N GLU A 53 12.88 5.47 3.13
CA GLU A 53 13.57 6.69 3.56
C GLU A 53 12.72 7.97 3.38
N LEU A 54 11.61 7.90 2.63
CA LEU A 54 10.79 9.07 2.34
C LEU A 54 9.63 9.28 3.32
N TYR A 55 9.21 8.23 4.05
CA TYR A 55 7.98 8.28 4.86
C TYR A 55 8.23 7.87 6.30
N ALA A 56 7.64 8.61 7.25
CA ALA A 56 7.62 8.24 8.66
C ALA A 56 6.60 7.14 8.94
N ALA A 57 5.43 7.21 8.29
CA ALA A 57 4.40 6.20 8.37
C ALA A 57 3.63 6.03 7.06
N ALA A 58 3.06 4.85 6.90
CA ALA A 58 2.17 4.49 5.79
C ALA A 58 0.92 3.79 6.29
N CYS A 59 -0.23 4.15 5.70
CA CYS A 59 -1.52 3.56 6.05
C CYS A 59 -2.18 2.94 4.83
N ILE A 60 -2.71 1.74 5.00
CA ILE A 60 -3.48 1.00 4.00
C ILE A 60 -4.86 0.64 4.53
N SER A 61 -5.88 0.84 3.68
CA SER A 61 -7.18 0.19 3.82
C SER A 61 -7.57 -0.37 2.45
N GLY A 62 -7.40 -1.67 2.23
CA GLY A 62 -7.76 -2.26 0.94
C GLY A 62 -6.85 -3.38 0.44
N VAL A 63 -6.41 -3.27 -0.81
CA VAL A 63 -5.68 -4.36 -1.50
C VAL A 63 -4.28 -4.54 -0.92
N VAL A 64 -4.00 -5.70 -0.34
CA VAL A 64 -2.66 -6.09 0.15
C VAL A 64 -2.05 -7.22 -0.69
N ASP A 65 -2.86 -8.10 -1.27
CA ASP A 65 -2.42 -9.16 -2.17
C ASP A 65 -2.85 -8.89 -3.61
N ILE A 66 -1.92 -8.37 -4.39
CA ILE A 66 -2.19 -8.04 -5.80
C ILE A 66 -2.42 -9.29 -6.65
N ASN A 67 -1.83 -10.45 -6.32
CA ASN A 67 -2.04 -11.69 -7.06
C ASN A 67 -3.45 -12.21 -6.86
N TYR A 68 -3.94 -12.19 -5.61
CA TYR A 68 -5.31 -12.55 -5.31
C TYR A 68 -6.30 -11.62 -6.03
N PHE A 69 -6.04 -10.32 -6.00
CA PHE A 69 -6.86 -9.33 -6.68
C PHE A 69 -6.92 -9.56 -8.20
N LEU A 70 -5.79 -9.93 -8.83
CA LEU A 70 -5.74 -10.23 -10.26
C LEU A 70 -6.49 -11.52 -10.65
N GLN A 71 -6.51 -12.52 -9.76
CA GLN A 71 -7.11 -13.83 -10.03
C GLN A 71 -8.63 -13.83 -9.87
N LYS A 72 -9.16 -12.98 -9.01
CA LYS A 72 -10.59 -12.99 -8.64
C LYS A 72 -11.50 -12.22 -9.57
N ASP A 73 -11.05 -11.63 -10.66
CA ASP A 73 -11.94 -10.83 -11.54
C ASP A 73 -12.90 -9.90 -10.73
N VAL A 74 -12.36 -9.36 -9.63
CA VAL A 74 -13.12 -8.73 -8.53
C VAL A 74 -13.78 -7.44 -8.97
N GLN A 75 -13.29 -6.85 -10.05
CA GLN A 75 -13.89 -5.64 -10.62
C GLN A 75 -14.14 -5.83 -12.11
N LYS A 76 -15.40 -6.01 -12.49
CA LYS A 76 -15.83 -5.90 -13.88
C LYS A 76 -15.35 -4.55 -14.44
N GLY A 77 -14.40 -4.58 -15.38
CA GLY A 77 -13.83 -3.38 -16.01
C GLY A 77 -12.41 -3.00 -15.56
N PHE A 78 -11.84 -3.63 -14.53
CA PHE A 78 -10.43 -3.43 -14.21
C PHE A 78 -9.55 -4.21 -15.19
N SER A 79 -8.74 -3.49 -15.96
CA SER A 79 -7.75 -4.11 -16.84
C SER A 79 -6.37 -4.05 -16.20
N ALA A 80 -5.85 -5.19 -15.77
CA ALA A 80 -4.51 -5.32 -15.22
C ALA A 80 -3.42 -5.18 -16.30
N LYS A 81 -3.75 -5.46 -17.56
CA LYS A 81 -2.81 -5.49 -18.68
C LYS A 81 -2.05 -4.18 -18.93
N PRO A 82 -2.66 -2.98 -18.89
CA PRO A 82 -1.91 -1.73 -18.99
C PRO A 82 -0.90 -1.52 -17.86
N ILE A 83 -1.16 -2.08 -16.67
CA ILE A 83 -0.35 -1.91 -15.48
C ILE A 83 0.78 -2.94 -15.44
N PHE A 84 0.43 -4.23 -15.58
CA PHE A 84 1.33 -5.37 -15.35
C PHE A 84 1.71 -6.12 -16.63
N GLY A 85 1.16 -5.75 -17.79
CA GLY A 85 1.32 -6.49 -19.05
C GLY A 85 0.53 -7.79 -19.02
N ASP A 86 1.12 -8.83 -19.59
CA ASP A 86 0.51 -10.17 -19.63
C ASP A 86 0.91 -11.05 -18.41
N ALA A 87 1.41 -10.43 -17.33
CA ALA A 87 1.77 -11.14 -16.11
C ALA A 87 0.52 -11.71 -15.42
N THR A 88 0.55 -13.00 -15.14
CA THR A 88 -0.50 -13.73 -14.40
C THR A 88 -0.10 -14.02 -12.95
N ASN A 89 1.17 -13.79 -12.61
CA ASN A 89 1.72 -13.92 -11.27
C ASN A 89 2.77 -12.83 -11.04
N LEU A 90 2.66 -12.11 -9.96
CA LEU A 90 3.53 -11.01 -9.53
C LEU A 90 4.31 -11.34 -8.26
N SER A 91 4.21 -12.59 -7.74
CA SER A 91 4.92 -13.01 -6.53
C SER A 91 6.43 -12.84 -6.69
N GLY A 92 7.07 -12.30 -5.67
CA GLY A 92 8.51 -12.04 -5.66
C GLY A 92 8.98 -10.90 -6.57
N THR A 93 8.05 -10.06 -7.03
CA THR A 93 8.37 -8.85 -7.80
C THR A 93 8.18 -7.59 -6.95
N ASP A 94 8.56 -6.43 -7.50
CA ASP A 94 8.32 -5.12 -6.90
C ASP A 94 6.83 -4.72 -6.83
N HIS A 95 5.94 -5.57 -7.30
CA HIS A 95 4.48 -5.44 -7.18
C HIS A 95 3.91 -6.23 -5.98
N ASP A 96 4.67 -7.10 -5.38
CA ASP A 96 4.26 -7.97 -4.28
C ASP A 96 4.63 -7.33 -2.94
N LEU A 97 3.63 -6.89 -2.17
CA LEU A 97 3.85 -6.23 -0.87
C LEU A 97 4.47 -7.18 0.16
N PHE A 98 4.14 -8.48 0.12
CA PHE A 98 4.75 -9.49 1.00
C PHE A 98 6.26 -9.61 0.72
N TYR A 99 6.62 -9.66 -0.56
CA TYR A 99 8.01 -9.71 -0.98
C TYR A 99 8.77 -8.45 -0.57
N LEU A 100 8.22 -7.26 -0.86
CA LEU A 100 8.85 -5.98 -0.51
C LEU A 100 9.06 -5.85 1.00
N LEU A 101 8.07 -6.21 1.81
CA LEU A 101 8.18 -6.16 3.27
C LEU A 101 9.30 -7.08 3.77
N LYS A 102 9.28 -8.35 3.33
CA LYS A 102 10.28 -9.33 3.72
C LYS A 102 11.68 -8.92 3.28
N GLU A 103 11.85 -8.48 2.05
CA GLU A 103 13.15 -8.09 1.50
C GLU A 103 13.76 -6.91 2.28
N ASN A 104 12.96 -5.92 2.64
CA ASN A 104 13.43 -4.79 3.46
C ASN A 104 13.87 -5.24 4.85
N ILE A 105 13.10 -6.10 5.50
CA ILE A 105 13.45 -6.64 6.84
C ILE A 105 14.72 -7.48 6.76
N ASP A 106 14.83 -8.38 5.79
CA ASP A 106 16.02 -9.23 5.60
C ASP A 106 17.29 -8.37 5.34
N LYS A 107 17.15 -7.21 4.72
CA LYS A 107 18.23 -6.25 4.47
C LYS A 107 18.49 -5.31 5.66
N GLY A 108 17.73 -5.38 6.73
CA GLY A 108 17.83 -4.49 7.88
C GLY A 108 17.50 -3.02 7.57
N ILE A 109 16.65 -2.77 6.58
CA ILE A 109 16.22 -1.42 6.20
C ILE A 109 15.21 -0.91 7.23
N SER A 110 15.41 0.33 7.71
CA SER A 110 14.48 1.00 8.61
C SER A 110 13.18 1.35 7.88
N LEU A 111 12.13 0.59 8.14
CA LEU A 111 10.81 0.80 7.57
C LEU A 111 10.07 1.98 8.22
N PRO A 112 9.10 2.60 7.53
CA PRO A 112 8.11 3.46 8.16
C PRO A 112 7.22 2.64 9.10
N LYS A 113 6.57 3.29 10.07
CA LYS A 113 5.50 2.65 10.83
C LYS A 113 4.34 2.31 9.88
N LEU A 114 3.82 1.10 9.99
CA LEU A 114 2.76 0.62 9.12
C LEU A 114 1.43 0.61 9.88
N TYR A 115 0.39 1.14 9.26
CA TYR A 115 -0.98 1.08 9.73
C TYR A 115 -1.83 0.35 8.69
N GLN A 116 -2.51 -0.70 9.13
CA GLN A 116 -3.39 -1.47 8.27
C GLN A 116 -4.79 -1.50 8.85
N MET A 117 -5.78 -1.24 8.02
CA MET A 117 -7.18 -1.20 8.42
C MET A 117 -8.04 -2.03 7.48
N CYS A 118 -9.09 -2.67 8.01
CA CYS A 118 -10.05 -3.41 7.20
C CYS A 118 -11.41 -3.51 7.89
N GLY A 119 -12.50 -3.47 7.11
CA GLY A 119 -13.82 -3.84 7.57
C GLY A 119 -13.97 -5.36 7.68
N THR A 120 -14.68 -5.85 8.70
CA THR A 120 -14.87 -7.30 8.91
C THR A 120 -15.78 -7.95 7.87
N GLU A 121 -16.59 -7.18 7.16
CA GLU A 121 -17.44 -7.60 6.06
C GLU A 121 -16.82 -7.33 4.68
N ASP A 122 -15.62 -6.70 4.63
CA ASP A 122 -14.91 -6.40 3.38
C ASP A 122 -14.50 -7.70 2.66
N TYR A 123 -14.75 -7.77 1.37
CA TYR A 123 -14.34 -8.91 0.54
C TYR A 123 -12.82 -9.15 0.49
N LEU A 124 -12.00 -8.20 0.94
CA LEU A 124 -10.55 -8.29 1.09
C LEU A 124 -10.12 -8.68 2.51
N TYR A 125 -11.06 -8.91 3.44
CA TYR A 125 -10.76 -9.13 4.85
C TYR A 125 -9.77 -10.28 5.08
N GLU A 126 -10.03 -11.44 4.49
CA GLU A 126 -9.16 -12.62 4.63
C GLU A 126 -7.72 -12.38 4.14
N ASP A 127 -7.55 -11.60 3.07
CA ASP A 127 -6.21 -11.28 2.57
C ASP A 127 -5.52 -10.26 3.46
N ASN A 128 -6.28 -9.32 4.03
CA ASN A 128 -5.77 -8.38 5.03
C ASN A 128 -5.29 -9.10 6.29
N LEU A 129 -6.01 -10.12 6.78
CA LEU A 129 -5.56 -10.95 7.89
C LEU A 129 -4.25 -11.68 7.57
N LYS A 130 -4.12 -12.26 6.38
CA LYS A 130 -2.88 -12.92 5.94
C LYS A 130 -1.69 -11.98 5.93
N PHE A 131 -1.85 -10.76 5.40
CA PHE A 131 -0.77 -9.77 5.38
C PHE A 131 -0.40 -9.32 6.79
N ARG A 132 -1.39 -9.04 7.65
CA ARG A 132 -1.19 -8.72 9.06
C ARG A 132 -0.35 -9.79 9.75
N ASP A 133 -0.77 -11.04 9.67
CA ASP A 133 -0.10 -12.16 10.34
C ASP A 133 1.32 -12.36 9.79
N PHE A 134 1.50 -12.21 8.49
CA PHE A 134 2.81 -12.27 7.86
C PHE A 134 3.75 -11.15 8.39
N ALA A 135 3.26 -9.92 8.44
CA ALA A 135 4.03 -8.77 8.92
C ALA A 135 4.42 -8.91 10.39
N LEU A 136 3.48 -9.33 11.24
CA LEU A 136 3.72 -9.56 12.67
C LEU A 136 4.72 -10.70 12.90
N ASN A 137 4.66 -11.78 12.13
CA ASN A 137 5.62 -12.88 12.20
C ASN A 137 7.05 -12.45 11.81
N LEU A 138 7.20 -11.40 11.01
CA LEU A 138 8.48 -10.79 10.67
C LEU A 138 8.90 -9.70 11.69
N ASN A 139 8.13 -9.48 12.76
CA ASN A 139 8.33 -8.39 13.73
C ASN A 139 8.34 -6.99 13.08
N ALA A 140 7.56 -6.79 12.02
CA ALA A 140 7.35 -5.47 11.45
C ALA A 140 6.58 -4.58 12.44
N ASP A 141 6.89 -3.27 12.46
CA ASP A 141 6.13 -2.29 13.24
C ASP A 141 4.81 -1.99 12.53
N LEU A 142 3.87 -2.93 12.68
CA LEU A 142 2.53 -2.88 12.09
C LEU A 142 1.48 -2.72 13.18
N GLU A 143 0.64 -1.70 13.06
CA GLU A 143 -0.60 -1.54 13.82
C GLU A 143 -1.79 -1.91 12.94
N TYR A 144 -2.58 -2.90 13.36
CA TYR A 144 -3.76 -3.36 12.64
C TYR A 144 -5.03 -2.95 13.37
N LYS A 145 -5.98 -2.39 12.62
CA LYS A 145 -7.31 -2.04 13.13
C LYS A 145 -8.40 -2.61 12.25
N GLU A 146 -9.47 -3.05 12.88
CA GLU A 146 -10.66 -3.51 12.19
C GLU A 146 -11.92 -2.98 12.88
N SER A 147 -12.99 -2.89 12.13
CA SER A 147 -14.33 -2.56 12.61
C SER A 147 -15.37 -3.25 11.74
N SER A 148 -16.59 -3.43 12.28
CA SER A 148 -17.73 -3.85 11.48
C SER A 148 -17.96 -2.86 10.33
N GLY A 149 -18.10 -3.38 9.13
CA GLY A 149 -18.32 -2.63 7.89
C GLY A 149 -17.70 -3.29 6.68
N ASP A 150 -18.12 -2.84 5.51
CA ASP A 150 -17.71 -3.35 4.21
C ASP A 150 -16.59 -2.49 3.60
N HIS A 151 -16.30 -2.69 2.32
CA HIS A 151 -15.31 -1.95 1.54
C HIS A 151 -15.80 -0.55 1.18
N ASP A 152 -15.93 0.33 2.16
CA ASP A 152 -16.43 1.68 1.94
C ASP A 152 -15.45 2.76 2.47
N PHE A 153 -15.58 3.96 1.89
CA PHE A 153 -14.69 5.06 2.20
C PHE A 153 -15.01 5.72 3.57
N GLU A 154 -16.26 5.60 4.03
CA GLU A 154 -16.68 6.15 5.33
C GLU A 154 -16.02 5.38 6.47
N LEU A 155 -16.02 4.05 6.40
CA LEU A 155 -15.30 3.21 7.36
C LEU A 155 -13.81 3.53 7.37
N HIS A 156 -13.21 3.72 6.18
CA HIS A 156 -11.79 4.09 6.08
C HIS A 156 -11.50 5.41 6.83
N LEU A 157 -12.33 6.44 6.66
CA LEU A 157 -12.15 7.71 7.37
C LEU A 157 -12.29 7.54 8.88
N GLN A 158 -13.31 6.79 9.35
CA GLN A 158 -13.52 6.52 10.79
C GLN A 158 -12.31 5.82 11.41
N LEU A 159 -11.74 4.82 10.73
CA LEU A 159 -10.56 4.12 11.22
C LEU A 159 -9.30 4.99 11.17
N LEU A 160 -9.17 5.84 10.16
CA LEU A 160 -8.03 6.75 10.02
C LEU A 160 -7.95 7.76 11.16
N ASP A 161 -9.09 8.26 11.67
CA ASP A 161 -9.14 9.18 12.82
C ASP A 161 -8.62 8.54 14.12
N THR A 162 -8.40 7.23 14.14
CA THR A 162 -7.92 6.49 15.31
C THR A 162 -6.41 6.17 15.25
N VAL A 163 -5.71 6.61 14.21
CA VAL A 163 -4.26 6.33 13.93
C VAL A 163 -3.32 7.50 14.30
#